data_5aa1420dbcc44ddedcc37a89d2ab8c2f
#
_entry.id   5aa1420dbcc44ddedcc37a89d2ab8c2f
#
_cell.length_a   1.000
_cell.length_b   1.000
_cell.length_c   1.000
_cell.angle_alpha   90.00
_cell.angle_beta   90.00
_cell.angle_gamma   90.00
#
_symmetry.space_group_name_H-M   'P 1'
#
loop_
_entity.id
_entity.type
_entity.pdbx_description
1 polymer ?
#
loop_
_entity_poly.entity_id
_entity_poly.type
_entity_poly.pdbx_seq_one_letter_code
_entity_poly.pdbx_strand_id
1 'polypeptide(L)'
;MDIALSAPSPADADEFIAAVLESRSLHQPWLDPPDSPGRSAAYLVRAAREDHAAFLIRHAGCGGLIGWANVSNIVRGAFQSGYLGYGAFASHAGRGLMTAGLRAVLGGVFGELGLHRVEANVQPGNARSLRVVRRLGFEKEGFSRRYLKVDGDWRDHERWALIAENWHPAG
;
A
#
# COMPACT_ATOMS: atom_id res chain seq x y z
N MET A 1 -14.59 0.31 12.45
CA MET A 1 -14.72 0.67 11.01
C MET A 1 -14.65 -0.64 10.24
N ASP A 2 -15.67 -0.91 9.45
CA ASP A 2 -15.82 -2.20 8.78
C ASP A 2 -14.97 -2.25 7.52
N ILE A 3 -13.82 -2.90 7.62
CA ILE A 3 -12.87 -3.11 6.54
C ILE A 3 -12.90 -4.59 6.14
N ALA A 4 -12.95 -4.86 4.85
CA ALA A 4 -12.71 -6.17 4.25
C ALA A 4 -11.45 -6.13 3.40
N LEU A 5 -10.64 -7.16 3.47
CA LEU A 5 -9.46 -7.37 2.64
C LEU A 5 -9.71 -8.54 1.69
N SER A 6 -9.26 -8.41 0.45
CA SER A 6 -9.23 -9.50 -0.52
C SER A 6 -7.97 -9.44 -1.36
N ALA A 7 -7.52 -10.56 -1.88
CA ALA A 7 -6.50 -10.57 -2.91
C ALA A 7 -7.11 -10.01 -4.22
N PRO A 8 -6.36 -9.22 -5.01
CA PRO A 8 -6.85 -8.76 -6.31
C PRO A 8 -6.96 -9.94 -7.29
N SER A 9 -8.00 -9.89 -8.13
CA SER A 9 -8.30 -10.89 -9.14
C SER A 9 -8.61 -10.24 -10.50
N PRO A 10 -8.65 -11.00 -11.60
CA PRO A 10 -9.09 -10.47 -12.89
C PRO A 10 -10.51 -9.86 -12.87
N ALA A 11 -11.39 -10.35 -11.99
CA ALA A 11 -12.76 -9.82 -11.86
C ALA A 11 -12.80 -8.40 -11.27
N ASP A 12 -11.74 -7.97 -10.57
CA ASP A 12 -11.65 -6.64 -9.98
C ASP A 12 -11.11 -5.58 -10.97
N ALA A 13 -10.61 -6.01 -12.15
CA ALA A 13 -9.82 -5.14 -13.04
C ALA A 13 -10.57 -3.88 -13.49
N ASP A 14 -11.81 -4.02 -13.94
CA ASP A 14 -12.59 -2.89 -14.46
C ASP A 14 -12.92 -1.87 -13.36
N GLU A 15 -13.35 -2.35 -12.17
CA GLU A 15 -13.61 -1.50 -11.01
C GLU A 15 -12.33 -0.79 -10.54
N PHE A 16 -11.22 -1.52 -10.48
CA PHE A 16 -9.93 -0.96 -10.08
C PHE A 16 -9.45 0.14 -11.04
N ILE A 17 -9.49 -0.12 -12.35
CA ILE A 17 -9.10 0.85 -13.38
C ILE A 17 -9.98 2.11 -13.28
N ALA A 18 -11.30 1.95 -13.18
CA ALA A 18 -12.22 3.08 -13.03
C ALA A 18 -11.87 3.91 -11.80
N ALA A 19 -11.66 3.28 -10.64
CA ALA A 19 -11.27 3.95 -9.41
C ALA A 19 -9.91 4.67 -9.53
N VAL A 20 -8.93 4.10 -10.24
CA VAL A 20 -7.64 4.76 -10.52
C VAL A 20 -7.85 6.01 -11.36
N LEU A 21 -8.64 5.93 -12.44
CA LEU A 21 -8.90 7.06 -13.33
C LEU A 21 -9.60 8.22 -12.61
N GLU A 22 -10.56 7.92 -11.76
CA GLU A 22 -11.25 8.91 -10.92
C GLU A 22 -10.34 9.54 -9.86
N SER A 23 -9.29 8.83 -9.47
CA SER A 23 -8.37 9.23 -8.38
C SER A 23 -7.07 9.88 -8.86
N ARG A 24 -6.93 10.22 -10.14
CA ARG A 24 -5.66 10.75 -10.70
C ARG A 24 -5.12 11.94 -9.93
N SER A 25 -5.97 12.89 -9.53
CA SER A 25 -5.57 14.08 -8.77
C SER A 25 -5.06 13.75 -7.36
N LEU A 26 -5.47 12.61 -6.81
CA LEU A 26 -5.00 12.11 -5.52
C LEU A 26 -3.66 11.38 -5.65
N HIS A 27 -3.46 10.66 -6.76
CA HIS A 27 -2.28 9.84 -6.99
C HIS A 27 -1.09 10.65 -7.51
N GLN A 28 -1.32 11.55 -8.43
CA GLN A 28 -0.24 12.37 -9.02
C GLN A 28 0.27 13.45 -8.05
N PRO A 29 1.58 13.70 -8.02
CA PRO A 29 2.67 13.03 -8.75
C PRO A 29 3.29 11.85 -7.97
N TRP A 30 2.61 11.30 -6.97
CA TRP A 30 3.16 10.38 -5.98
C TRP A 30 3.17 8.92 -6.40
N LEU A 31 2.16 8.51 -7.19
CA LEU A 31 1.88 7.14 -7.57
C LEU A 31 1.55 7.06 -9.06
N ASP A 32 1.90 5.92 -9.66
CA ASP A 32 1.53 5.56 -11.03
C ASP A 32 0.87 4.16 -11.05
N PRO A 33 -0.38 4.04 -10.53
CA PRO A 33 -1.09 2.76 -10.48
C PRO A 33 -1.56 2.30 -11.86
N PRO A 34 -1.91 1.01 -12.03
CA PRO A 34 -2.43 0.47 -13.28
C PRO A 34 -3.75 1.14 -13.68
N ASP A 35 -3.77 1.82 -14.83
CA ASP A 35 -4.89 2.59 -15.36
C ASP A 35 -5.45 2.05 -16.68
N SER A 36 -5.03 0.85 -17.07
CA SER A 36 -5.45 0.18 -18.30
C SER A 36 -5.45 -1.34 -18.14
N PRO A 37 -6.20 -2.08 -18.97
CA PRO A 37 -6.29 -3.54 -18.90
C PRO A 37 -4.92 -4.23 -18.96
N GLY A 38 -4.02 -3.79 -19.84
CA GLY A 38 -2.68 -4.37 -19.96
C GLY A 38 -1.82 -4.14 -18.71
N ARG A 39 -1.88 -2.94 -18.11
CA ARG A 39 -1.17 -2.63 -16.86
C ARG A 39 -1.77 -3.38 -15.67
N SER A 40 -3.10 -3.53 -15.63
CA SER A 40 -3.79 -4.31 -14.62
C SER A 40 -3.41 -5.79 -14.69
N ALA A 41 -3.37 -6.38 -15.89
CA ALA A 41 -2.92 -7.75 -16.08
C ALA A 41 -1.46 -7.95 -15.61
N ALA A 42 -0.55 -7.04 -15.96
CA ALA A 42 0.83 -7.06 -15.50
C ALA A 42 0.95 -6.91 -13.96
N TYR A 43 0.09 -6.11 -13.35
CA TYR A 43 0.00 -6.00 -11.90
C TYR A 43 -0.41 -7.31 -11.25
N LEU A 44 -1.44 -8.00 -11.76
CA LEU A 44 -1.89 -9.29 -11.24
C LEU A 44 -0.81 -10.37 -11.34
N VAL A 45 -0.06 -10.40 -12.43
CA VAL A 45 1.09 -11.31 -12.57
C VAL A 45 2.14 -11.06 -11.49
N ARG A 46 2.44 -9.79 -11.18
CA ARG A 46 3.37 -9.46 -10.09
C ARG A 46 2.80 -9.80 -8.72
N ALA A 47 1.51 -9.53 -8.51
CA ALA A 47 0.81 -9.79 -7.26
C ALA A 47 0.76 -11.30 -6.89
N ALA A 48 0.83 -12.17 -7.89
CA ALA A 48 0.84 -13.62 -7.71
C ALA A 48 2.22 -14.22 -7.40
N ARG A 49 3.28 -13.40 -7.33
CA ARG A 49 4.65 -13.88 -7.04
C ARG A 49 4.80 -14.22 -5.57
N GLU A 50 5.67 -15.17 -5.24
CA GLU A 50 5.97 -15.58 -3.86
C GLU A 50 6.59 -14.46 -3.00
N ASP A 51 7.28 -13.50 -3.64
CA ASP A 51 7.88 -12.34 -2.99
C ASP A 51 6.94 -11.14 -2.90
N HIS A 52 5.63 -11.35 -3.14
CA HIS A 52 4.60 -10.32 -3.11
C HIS A 52 3.37 -10.77 -2.31
N ALA A 53 2.73 -9.79 -1.65
CA ALA A 53 1.38 -9.93 -1.11
C ALA A 53 0.58 -8.68 -1.48
N ALA A 54 -0.53 -8.85 -2.18
CA ALA A 54 -1.36 -7.76 -2.66
C ALA A 54 -2.76 -7.81 -2.02
N PHE A 55 -3.28 -6.65 -1.67
CA PHE A 55 -4.55 -6.50 -0.96
C PHE A 55 -5.40 -5.41 -1.63
N LEU A 56 -6.64 -5.72 -1.91
CA LEU A 56 -7.69 -4.72 -2.10
C LEU A 56 -8.33 -4.44 -0.75
N ILE A 57 -8.47 -3.15 -0.45
CA ILE A 57 -9.10 -2.67 0.78
C ILE A 57 -10.50 -2.19 0.42
N ARG A 58 -11.53 -2.84 0.98
CA ARG A 58 -12.93 -2.58 0.70
C ARG A 58 -13.69 -2.16 1.94
N HIS A 59 -14.74 -1.39 1.77
CA HIS A 59 -15.71 -1.10 2.81
C HIS A 59 -16.64 -2.31 2.99
N ALA A 60 -16.63 -2.96 4.15
CA ALA A 60 -17.37 -4.21 4.35
C ALA A 60 -18.90 -4.06 4.14
N GLY A 61 -19.46 -2.88 4.47
CA GLY A 61 -20.91 -2.67 4.35
C GLY A 61 -21.41 -2.45 2.92
N CYS A 62 -20.64 -1.78 2.04
CA CYS A 62 -21.07 -1.49 0.66
C CYS A 62 -20.20 -2.16 -0.41
N GLY A 63 -19.14 -2.85 -0.05
CA GLY A 63 -18.21 -3.50 -0.97
C GLY A 63 -17.29 -2.57 -1.75
N GLY A 64 -17.50 -1.26 -1.68
CA GLY A 64 -16.75 -0.27 -2.48
C GLY A 64 -15.26 -0.24 -2.16
N LEU A 65 -14.43 0.00 -3.19
CA LEU A 65 -12.98 0.09 -3.07
C LEU A 65 -12.56 1.35 -2.30
N ILE A 66 -11.84 1.17 -1.20
CA ILE A 66 -11.21 2.23 -0.40
C ILE A 66 -9.81 2.53 -0.93
N GLY A 67 -9.07 1.48 -1.32
CA GLY A 67 -7.71 1.55 -1.78
C GLY A 67 -7.09 0.18 -2.01
N TRP A 68 -5.79 0.17 -2.19
CA TRP A 68 -5.00 -1.06 -2.30
C TRP A 68 -3.71 -0.94 -1.50
N ALA A 69 -3.12 -2.09 -1.18
CA ALA A 69 -1.79 -2.19 -0.60
C ALA A 69 -1.04 -3.38 -1.18
N ASN A 70 0.27 -3.24 -1.31
CA ASN A 70 1.17 -4.32 -1.72
C ASN A 70 2.33 -4.39 -0.75
N VAL A 71 2.71 -5.59 -0.36
CA VAL A 71 4.02 -5.85 0.24
C VAL A 71 4.86 -6.54 -0.82
N SER A 72 5.93 -5.90 -1.24
CA SER A 72 6.78 -6.36 -2.34
C SER A 72 8.21 -6.62 -1.88
N ASN A 73 8.97 -7.36 -2.71
CA ASN A 73 10.35 -7.74 -2.41
C ASN A 73 10.46 -8.38 -1.02
N ILE A 74 9.58 -9.32 -0.73
CA ILE A 74 9.59 -10.06 0.53
C ILE A 74 10.84 -10.93 0.56
N VAL A 75 11.72 -10.64 1.51
CA VAL A 75 12.93 -11.42 1.76
C VAL A 75 12.75 -12.20 3.04
N ARG A 76 12.92 -13.52 2.96
CA ARG A 76 12.80 -14.45 4.09
C ARG A 76 14.14 -14.69 4.78
N GLY A 77 14.25 -15.74 5.56
CA GLY A 77 15.44 -16.08 6.32
C GLY A 77 15.69 -15.11 7.47
N ALA A 78 16.91 -14.65 7.63
CA ALA A 78 17.28 -13.73 8.71
C ALA A 78 16.72 -12.31 8.53
N PHE A 79 16.25 -11.94 7.34
CA PHE A 79 15.79 -10.58 7.05
C PHE A 79 14.30 -10.37 7.37
N GLN A 80 13.43 -11.32 6.99
CA GLN A 80 11.97 -11.29 7.23
C GLN A 80 11.36 -9.90 7.01
N SER A 81 11.62 -9.29 5.86
CA SER A 81 11.25 -7.90 5.56
C SER A 81 10.62 -7.75 4.18
N GLY A 82 9.83 -6.67 3.98
CA GLY A 82 9.24 -6.30 2.71
C GLY A 82 8.92 -4.82 2.64
N TYR A 83 8.58 -4.34 1.44
CA TYR A 83 8.23 -2.94 1.18
C TYR A 83 6.72 -2.77 1.01
N LEU A 84 6.13 -1.91 1.83
CA LEU A 84 4.72 -1.53 1.75
C LEU A 84 4.54 -0.37 0.78
N GLY A 85 3.82 -0.62 -0.32
CA GLY A 85 3.26 0.39 -1.20
C GLY A 85 1.74 0.42 -1.08
N TYR A 86 1.11 1.59 -1.18
CA TYR A 86 -0.33 1.71 -1.07
C TYR A 86 -0.88 2.96 -1.76
N GLY A 87 -2.15 2.92 -2.10
CA GLY A 87 -2.89 4.06 -2.61
C GLY A 87 -4.34 4.03 -2.18
N ALA A 88 -4.90 5.24 -1.95
CA ALA A 88 -6.31 5.41 -1.63
C ALA A 88 -7.10 5.80 -2.88
N PHE A 89 -8.38 5.45 -2.95
CA PHE A 89 -9.31 5.94 -3.95
C PHE A 89 -10.08 7.15 -3.46
N ALA A 90 -10.37 8.06 -4.41
CA ALA A 90 -10.99 9.36 -4.12
C ALA A 90 -12.39 9.23 -3.47
N SER A 91 -13.18 8.24 -3.88
CA SER A 91 -14.52 7.96 -3.37
C SER A 91 -14.59 7.81 -1.84
N HIS A 92 -13.50 7.33 -1.22
CA HIS A 92 -13.41 7.07 0.22
C HIS A 92 -12.30 7.86 0.92
N ALA A 93 -11.65 8.80 0.22
CA ALA A 93 -10.53 9.57 0.77
C ALA A 93 -10.96 10.51 1.91
N GLY A 94 -10.04 10.82 2.82
CA GLY A 94 -10.25 11.80 3.90
C GLY A 94 -11.06 11.32 5.10
N ARG A 95 -11.58 10.09 5.08
CA ARG A 95 -12.46 9.54 6.15
C ARG A 95 -11.72 8.64 7.15
N GLY A 96 -10.41 8.54 7.07
CA GLY A 96 -9.62 7.63 7.92
C GLY A 96 -9.67 6.15 7.52
N LEU A 97 -10.52 5.78 6.55
CA LEU A 97 -10.74 4.40 6.12
C LEU A 97 -9.45 3.74 5.56
N MET A 98 -8.63 4.49 4.83
CA MET A 98 -7.35 3.95 4.34
C MET A 98 -6.40 3.60 5.48
N THR A 99 -6.34 4.39 6.54
CA THR A 99 -5.53 4.07 7.73
C THR A 99 -6.05 2.83 8.45
N ALA A 100 -7.38 2.67 8.55
CA ALA A 100 -7.99 1.47 9.10
C ALA A 100 -7.69 0.23 8.23
N GLY A 101 -7.79 0.37 6.91
CA GLY A 101 -7.45 -0.69 5.96
C GLY A 101 -5.98 -1.12 6.06
N LEU A 102 -5.06 -0.17 6.13
CA LEU A 102 -3.64 -0.48 6.31
C LEU A 102 -3.34 -1.13 7.67
N ARG A 103 -4.09 -0.80 8.73
CA ARG A 103 -3.99 -1.54 10.00
C ARG A 103 -4.36 -3.00 9.82
N ALA A 104 -5.44 -3.29 9.11
CA ALA A 104 -5.84 -4.67 8.82
C ALA A 104 -4.77 -5.40 7.98
N VAL A 105 -4.22 -4.73 6.95
CA VAL A 105 -3.11 -5.27 6.14
C VAL A 105 -1.89 -5.58 7.01
N LEU A 106 -1.45 -4.66 7.87
CA LEU A 106 -0.30 -4.86 8.76
C LEU A 106 -0.54 -6.01 9.75
N GLY A 107 -1.79 -6.19 10.22
CA GLY A 107 -2.17 -7.36 11.03
C GLY A 107 -1.90 -8.67 10.32
N GLY A 108 -2.29 -8.79 9.05
CA GLY A 108 -1.97 -9.95 8.22
C GLY A 108 -0.48 -10.10 7.93
N VAL A 109 0.23 -8.97 7.70
CA VAL A 109 1.67 -8.98 7.40
C VAL A 109 2.50 -9.48 8.57
N PHE A 110 2.25 -9.00 9.77
CA PHE A 110 2.97 -9.46 10.98
C PHE A 110 2.47 -10.80 11.50
N GLY A 111 1.15 -11.07 11.36
CA GLY A 111 0.54 -12.33 11.81
C GLY A 111 0.72 -13.46 10.80
N GLU A 112 -0.03 -13.43 9.69
CA GLU A 112 -0.09 -14.53 8.73
C GLU A 112 1.17 -14.67 7.87
N LEU A 113 1.71 -13.54 7.36
CA LEU A 113 2.94 -13.56 6.58
C LEU A 113 4.19 -13.70 7.47
N GLY A 114 4.09 -13.44 8.77
CA GLY A 114 5.16 -13.60 9.73
C GLY A 114 6.40 -12.74 9.44
N LEU A 115 6.23 -11.56 8.81
CA LEU A 115 7.36 -10.65 8.62
C LEU A 115 7.74 -9.98 9.94
N HIS A 116 9.03 -9.74 10.13
CA HIS A 116 9.55 -8.98 11.26
C HIS A 116 9.52 -7.48 11.01
N ARG A 117 9.66 -7.07 9.74
CA ARG A 117 9.85 -5.68 9.36
C ARG A 117 9.09 -5.32 8.09
N VAL A 118 8.50 -4.13 8.08
CA VAL A 118 7.89 -3.54 6.88
C VAL A 118 8.44 -2.12 6.69
N GLU A 119 8.89 -1.81 5.49
CA GLU A 119 9.37 -0.48 5.12
C GLU A 119 8.36 0.23 4.21
N ALA A 120 8.20 1.52 4.41
CA ALA A 120 7.43 2.40 3.53
C ALA A 120 8.31 3.56 3.06
N ASN A 121 8.43 3.72 1.74
CA ASN A 121 9.22 4.78 1.14
C ASN A 121 8.27 5.88 0.66
N VAL A 122 8.35 7.05 1.27
CA VAL A 122 7.41 8.14 1.04
C VAL A 122 8.13 9.37 0.51
N GLN A 123 7.65 9.94 -0.60
CA GLN A 123 8.21 11.19 -1.12
C GLN A 123 7.99 12.34 -0.12
N PRO A 124 9.01 13.20 0.13
CA PRO A 124 8.95 14.22 1.20
C PRO A 124 7.78 15.20 1.08
N GLY A 125 7.35 15.49 -0.14
CA GLY A 125 6.19 16.36 -0.42
C GLY A 125 4.82 15.71 -0.20
N ASN A 126 4.76 14.38 -0.03
CA ASN A 126 3.50 13.66 0.14
C ASN A 126 3.03 13.71 1.60
N ALA A 127 2.57 14.89 2.04
CA ALA A 127 2.13 15.11 3.41
C ALA A 127 0.98 14.18 3.86
N ARG A 128 0.14 13.71 2.92
CA ARG A 128 -0.95 12.76 3.23
C ARG A 128 -0.38 11.40 3.64
N SER A 129 0.53 10.85 2.83
CA SER A 129 1.18 9.57 3.11
C SER A 129 2.05 9.63 4.37
N LEU A 130 2.79 10.74 4.57
CA LEU A 130 3.58 10.96 5.79
C LEU A 130 2.71 10.93 7.07
N ARG A 131 1.50 11.50 7.03
CA ARG A 131 0.56 11.41 8.16
C ARG A 131 0.07 9.97 8.40
N VAL A 132 -0.15 9.21 7.33
CA VAL A 132 -0.61 7.82 7.43
C VAL A 132 0.46 6.97 8.09
N VAL A 133 1.71 6.98 7.61
CA VAL A 133 2.78 6.14 8.18
C VAL A 133 3.04 6.49 9.65
N ARG A 134 3.03 7.78 10.02
CA ARG A 134 3.14 8.19 11.43
C ARG A 134 2.00 7.66 12.30
N ARG A 135 0.76 7.72 11.82
CA ARG A 135 -0.41 7.20 12.56
C ARG A 135 -0.41 5.68 12.70
N LEU A 136 0.27 4.98 11.80
CA LEU A 136 0.45 3.53 11.85
C LEU A 136 1.61 3.10 12.74
N GLY A 137 2.39 4.05 13.26
CA GLY A 137 3.53 3.77 14.14
C GLY A 137 4.85 3.53 13.43
N PHE A 138 4.94 3.84 12.13
CA PHE A 138 6.23 3.79 11.45
C PHE A 138 7.18 4.86 11.98
N GLU A 139 8.44 4.53 12.09
CA GLU A 139 9.53 5.42 12.47
C GLU A 139 10.37 5.79 11.24
N LYS A 140 10.77 7.07 11.17
CA LYS A 140 11.64 7.54 10.10
C LYS A 140 13.08 7.11 10.37
N GLU A 141 13.66 6.33 9.49
CA GLU A 141 15.03 5.82 9.61
C GLU A 141 16.02 6.51 8.67
N GLY A 142 15.54 7.28 7.70
CA GLY A 142 16.46 7.97 6.81
C GLY A 142 15.82 8.65 5.62
N PHE A 143 16.71 9.12 4.75
CA PHE A 143 16.38 9.80 3.51
C PHE A 143 17.28 9.28 2.39
N SER A 144 16.70 8.99 1.23
CA SER A 144 17.44 8.52 0.06
C SER A 144 17.14 9.39 -1.14
N ARG A 145 18.17 9.97 -1.74
CA ARG A 145 18.06 10.81 -2.93
C ARG A 145 17.90 9.94 -4.17
N ARG A 146 17.02 10.36 -5.09
CA ARG A 146 16.78 9.69 -6.39
C ARG A 146 16.61 8.18 -6.21
N TYR A 147 15.76 7.78 -5.29
CA TYR A 147 15.69 6.41 -4.77
C TYR A 147 14.81 5.50 -5.61
N LEU A 148 13.60 5.94 -5.93
CA LEU A 148 12.65 5.18 -6.73
C LEU A 148 12.23 5.97 -7.97
N LYS A 149 12.04 5.26 -9.08
CA LYS A 149 11.51 5.83 -10.30
C LYS A 149 9.98 5.84 -10.23
N VAL A 150 9.39 7.03 -10.27
CA VAL A 150 7.95 7.24 -10.24
C VAL A 150 7.57 8.13 -11.41
N ASP A 151 6.65 7.66 -12.24
CA ASP A 151 6.19 8.38 -13.45
C ASP A 151 7.36 8.90 -14.32
N GLY A 152 8.31 8.00 -14.59
CA GLY A 152 9.46 8.27 -15.44
C GLY A 152 10.66 8.96 -14.76
N ASP A 153 10.50 9.56 -13.58
CA ASP A 153 11.52 10.32 -12.87
C ASP A 153 12.03 9.64 -11.61
N TRP A 154 13.34 9.77 -11.33
CA TRP A 154 13.93 9.36 -10.08
C TRP A 154 13.58 10.35 -8.97
N ARG A 155 12.86 9.89 -7.94
CA ARG A 155 12.34 10.71 -6.84
C ARG A 155 13.05 10.43 -5.52
N ASP A 156 13.21 11.46 -4.73
CA ASP A 156 13.71 11.38 -3.35
C ASP A 156 12.64 10.75 -2.45
N HIS A 157 13.06 9.94 -1.46
CA HIS A 157 12.15 9.31 -0.51
C HIS A 157 12.68 9.40 0.91
N GLU A 158 11.79 9.65 1.85
CA GLU A 158 11.98 9.34 3.26
C GLU A 158 11.75 7.85 3.45
N ARG A 159 12.66 7.20 4.19
CA ARG A 159 12.52 5.78 4.53
C ARG A 159 11.90 5.65 5.91
N TRP A 160 10.78 4.99 5.97
CA TRP A 160 10.01 4.71 7.18
C TRP A 160 9.94 3.22 7.39
N ALA A 161 9.97 2.75 8.64
CA ALA A 161 9.89 1.35 8.98
C ALA A 161 9.02 1.10 10.20
N LEU A 162 8.41 -0.08 10.23
CA LEU A 162 7.69 -0.61 11.38
C LEU A 162 8.17 -2.04 11.61
N ILE A 163 8.51 -2.36 12.86
CA ILE A 163 8.90 -3.72 13.28
C ILE A 163 7.77 -4.37 14.06
N ALA A 164 7.72 -5.70 14.04
CA ALA A 164 6.65 -6.49 14.65
C ALA A 164 6.47 -6.18 16.15
N GLU A 165 7.56 -5.95 16.87
CA GLU A 165 7.56 -5.62 18.30
C GLU A 165 6.89 -4.28 18.63
N ASN A 166 6.92 -3.35 17.67
CA ASN A 166 6.30 -2.03 17.82
C ASN A 166 4.88 -1.98 17.22
N TRP A 167 4.45 -3.09 16.61
CA TRP A 167 3.10 -3.19 16.06
C TRP A 167 2.09 -3.51 17.16
N HIS A 168 1.17 -2.59 17.38
CA HIS A 168 0.04 -2.78 18.28
C HIS A 168 -1.26 -2.80 17.47
N PRO A 169 -1.90 -3.98 17.31
CA PRO A 169 -3.25 -4.03 16.76
C PRO A 169 -4.14 -3.14 17.62
N ALA A 170 -4.90 -2.23 16.98
CA ALA A 170 -5.89 -1.48 17.74
C ALA A 170 -6.90 -2.47 18.33
N GLY A 171 -7.06 -2.43 19.65
CA GLY A 171 -8.12 -3.15 20.35
C GLY A 171 -9.51 -2.69 19.93
#